data_b996adabb796a8e42a23566cc82eb4b1
#
_entry.id   b996adabb796a8e42a23566cc82eb4b1
#
_cell.length_a   1.000
_cell.length_b   1.000
_cell.length_c   1.000
_cell.angle_alpha   90.00
_cell.angle_beta   90.00
_cell.angle_gamma   90.00
#
_symmetry.space_group_name_H-M   'P 1'
#
loop_
_entity.id
_entity.type
_entity.pdbx_description
1 polymer ?
#
loop_
_entity_poly.entity_id
_entity_poly.type
_entity_poly.pdbx_seq_one_letter_code
_entity_poly.pdbx_strand_id
1 'polypeptide(L)'
;RTELERILKPLGINVLIAEQAGIILTDVQETGETFEENALLKAKSGARESNMPCVADDSGLCVDYLKGRPGVYSARYAGEHGNDAKNIEKLLKELQGVPHDKRTARFVSVVACVFPDGREIVCRGECEGKIGLSPAGNGGFGYDPVFYIGNVSFAQLSNEEKDKLSHRGKSLRKLREALL
;
A
#
# COMPACT_ATOMS: atom_id res chain seq x y z
N ARG A 1 -3.65 3.83 -9.67
CA ARG A 1 -3.65 4.73 -10.81
C ARG A 1 -4.65 5.88 -10.61
N THR A 2 -5.94 5.63 -10.60
CA THR A 2 -7.01 6.64 -10.54
C THR A 2 -6.84 7.65 -9.40
N GLU A 3 -6.41 7.20 -8.23
CA GLU A 3 -6.17 8.06 -7.07
C GLU A 3 -4.95 8.97 -7.29
N LEU A 4 -3.85 8.44 -7.84
CA LEU A 4 -2.66 9.20 -8.18
C LEU A 4 -2.96 10.28 -9.25
N GLU A 5 -3.69 9.90 -10.31
CA GLU A 5 -4.13 10.85 -11.35
C GLU A 5 -4.95 12.01 -10.75
N ARG A 6 -5.93 11.69 -9.90
CA ARG A 6 -6.77 12.69 -9.23
C ARG A 6 -5.96 13.67 -8.36
N ILE A 7 -4.94 13.16 -7.66
CA ILE A 7 -4.10 13.95 -6.75
C ILE A 7 -3.11 14.84 -7.51
N LEU A 8 -2.55 14.36 -8.62
CA LEU A 8 -1.51 15.09 -9.37
C LEU A 8 -2.06 15.96 -10.51
N LYS A 9 -3.25 15.69 -11.02
CA LYS A 9 -3.88 16.48 -12.09
C LYS A 9 -3.96 17.99 -11.80
N PRO A 10 -4.29 18.45 -10.56
CA PRO A 10 -4.30 19.88 -10.24
C PRO A 10 -2.95 20.57 -10.35
N LEU A 11 -1.84 19.83 -10.37
CA LEU A 11 -0.48 20.32 -10.58
C LEU A 11 -0.10 20.37 -12.08
N GLY A 12 -1.00 20.04 -13.00
CA GLY A 12 -0.71 19.91 -14.41
C GLY A 12 0.09 18.64 -14.76
N ILE A 13 0.24 17.72 -13.84
CA ILE A 13 0.98 16.45 -14.04
C ILE A 13 0.04 15.41 -14.64
N ASN A 14 0.44 14.88 -15.79
CA ASN A 14 -0.27 13.80 -16.47
C ASN A 14 0.32 12.44 -16.07
N VAL A 15 -0.49 11.56 -15.51
CA VAL A 15 -0.05 10.24 -15.06
C VAL A 15 -0.39 9.21 -16.14
N LEU A 16 0.64 8.53 -16.63
CA LEU A 16 0.52 7.45 -17.61
C LEU A 16 0.90 6.12 -16.98
N ILE A 17 0.27 5.04 -17.38
CA ILE A 17 0.83 3.70 -17.18
C ILE A 17 1.82 3.40 -18.31
N ALA A 18 2.75 2.48 -18.08
CA ALA A 18 3.80 2.14 -19.03
C ALA A 18 3.26 1.82 -20.44
N GLU A 19 2.16 1.08 -20.51
CA GLU A 19 1.49 0.72 -21.77
C GLU A 19 1.01 1.96 -22.54
N GLN A 20 0.45 2.98 -21.85
CA GLN A 20 0.02 4.23 -22.49
C GLN A 20 1.19 5.10 -22.94
N ALA A 21 2.34 4.95 -22.28
CA ALA A 21 3.59 5.59 -22.69
C ALA A 21 4.31 4.80 -23.80
N GLY A 22 3.79 3.66 -24.23
CA GLY A 22 4.43 2.79 -25.23
C GLY A 22 5.69 2.09 -24.69
N ILE A 23 5.80 1.91 -23.38
CA ILE A 23 6.98 1.38 -22.70
C ILE A 23 6.65 0.00 -22.14
N ILE A 24 7.56 -0.93 -22.31
CA ILE A 24 7.52 -2.23 -21.65
C ILE A 24 8.48 -2.16 -20.47
N LEU A 25 7.95 -2.20 -19.26
CA LEU A 25 8.74 -2.26 -18.05
C LEU A 25 9.06 -3.69 -17.68
N THR A 26 10.28 -3.92 -17.21
CA THR A 26 10.70 -5.20 -16.63
C THR A 26 9.97 -5.41 -15.28
N ASP A 27 9.50 -6.63 -15.04
CA ASP A 27 8.95 -6.99 -13.74
C ASP A 27 10.07 -7.01 -12.69
N VAL A 28 9.94 -6.16 -11.69
CA VAL A 28 10.95 -5.97 -10.64
C VAL A 28 10.65 -6.90 -9.48
N GLN A 29 11.60 -7.79 -9.17
CA GLN A 29 11.51 -8.60 -7.96
C GLN A 29 11.65 -7.72 -6.72
N GLU A 30 10.66 -7.78 -5.85
CA GLU A 30 10.64 -7.08 -4.56
C GLU A 30 11.52 -7.84 -3.56
N THR A 31 12.81 -7.49 -3.54
CA THR A 31 13.84 -8.10 -2.68
C THR A 31 14.15 -7.27 -1.44
N GLY A 32 13.53 -6.09 -1.30
CA GLY A 32 13.71 -5.20 -0.17
C GLY A 32 13.10 -5.75 1.11
N GLU A 33 13.69 -5.41 2.24
CA GLU A 33 13.21 -5.76 3.59
C GLU A 33 12.21 -4.72 4.12
N THR A 34 12.12 -3.56 3.48
CA THR A 34 11.23 -2.46 3.84
C THR A 34 10.35 -2.04 2.66
N PHE A 35 9.22 -1.39 2.97
CA PHE A 35 8.34 -0.81 1.94
C PHE A 35 9.06 0.28 1.13
N GLU A 36 9.93 1.06 1.78
CA GLU A 36 10.75 2.10 1.16
C GLU A 36 11.68 1.51 0.10
N GLU A 37 12.38 0.44 0.44
CA GLU A 37 13.28 -0.26 -0.48
C GLU A 37 12.54 -0.81 -1.69
N ASN A 38 11.41 -1.49 -1.50
CA ASN A 38 10.63 -2.06 -2.59
C ASN A 38 10.02 -0.98 -3.50
N ALA A 39 9.46 0.10 -2.92
CA ALA A 39 8.94 1.21 -3.70
C ALA A 39 10.05 1.88 -4.54
N LEU A 40 11.24 2.09 -3.95
CA LEU A 40 12.40 2.64 -4.65
C LEU A 40 12.92 1.72 -5.74
N LEU A 41 13.03 0.40 -5.49
CA LEU A 41 13.46 -0.57 -6.50
C LEU A 41 12.57 -0.49 -7.75
N LYS A 42 11.26 -0.48 -7.58
CA LYS A 42 10.29 -0.37 -8.67
C LYS A 42 10.39 0.98 -9.39
N ALA A 43 10.44 2.09 -8.64
CA ALA A 43 10.50 3.43 -9.23
C ALA A 43 11.81 3.69 -9.98
N LYS A 44 12.95 3.22 -9.45
CA LYS A 44 14.27 3.32 -10.10
C LYS A 44 14.33 2.54 -11.41
N SER A 45 13.80 1.31 -11.41
CA SER A 45 13.75 0.52 -12.65
C SER A 45 12.89 1.22 -13.70
N GLY A 46 11.68 1.66 -13.32
CA GLY A 46 10.80 2.38 -14.23
C GLY A 46 11.41 3.67 -14.77
N ALA A 47 12.05 4.49 -13.92
CA ALA A 47 12.69 5.75 -14.37
C ALA A 47 13.85 5.49 -15.32
N ARG A 48 14.66 4.45 -15.06
CA ARG A 48 15.77 4.06 -15.94
C ARG A 48 15.30 3.56 -17.29
N GLU A 49 14.27 2.71 -17.32
CA GLU A 49 13.77 2.09 -18.54
C GLU A 49 12.96 3.05 -19.40
N SER A 50 12.22 3.98 -18.77
CA SER A 50 11.40 4.96 -19.47
C SER A 50 12.11 6.26 -19.82
N ASN A 51 13.20 6.59 -19.13
CA ASN A 51 13.82 7.92 -19.11
C ASN A 51 12.81 9.04 -18.75
N MET A 52 11.83 8.73 -17.89
CA MET A 52 10.79 9.64 -17.40
C MET A 52 10.71 9.58 -15.87
N PRO A 53 10.16 10.62 -15.20
CA PRO A 53 9.83 10.49 -13.78
C PRO A 53 8.88 9.29 -13.57
N CYS A 54 9.26 8.38 -12.68
CA CYS A 54 8.49 7.18 -12.40
C CYS A 54 8.01 7.17 -10.94
N VAL A 55 6.74 6.86 -10.75
CA VAL A 55 6.13 6.70 -9.43
C VAL A 55 5.78 5.23 -9.24
N ALA A 56 6.24 4.65 -8.13
CA ALA A 56 5.86 3.31 -7.70
C ALA A 56 5.49 3.31 -6.23
N ASP A 57 4.65 2.38 -5.82
CA ASP A 57 4.27 2.20 -4.43
C ASP A 57 4.52 0.78 -3.94
N ASP A 58 4.74 0.65 -2.65
CA ASP A 58 4.68 -0.60 -1.91
C ASP A 58 3.85 -0.41 -0.65
N SER A 59 3.03 -1.40 -0.31
CA SER A 59 2.08 -1.29 0.79
C SER A 59 1.76 -2.64 1.42
N GLY A 60 1.39 -2.61 2.70
CA GLY A 60 1.01 -3.81 3.41
C GLY A 60 0.47 -3.53 4.80
N LEU A 61 0.13 -4.62 5.48
CA LEU A 61 -0.37 -4.65 6.84
C LEU A 61 0.76 -4.99 7.80
N CYS A 62 0.91 -4.21 8.86
CA CYS A 62 1.81 -4.49 9.97
C CYS A 62 0.99 -4.72 11.24
N VAL A 63 1.17 -5.86 11.90
CA VAL A 63 0.48 -6.22 13.16
C VAL A 63 1.48 -6.27 14.29
N ASP A 64 1.24 -5.48 15.34
CA ASP A 64 2.22 -5.30 16.42
C ASP A 64 2.51 -6.61 17.18
N TYR A 65 1.46 -7.38 17.50
CA TYR A 65 1.61 -8.67 18.16
C TYR A 65 2.46 -9.65 17.35
N LEU A 66 2.41 -9.55 16.03
CA LEU A 66 3.20 -10.37 15.11
C LEU A 66 4.56 -9.72 14.74
N LYS A 67 5.01 -8.72 15.51
CA LYS A 67 6.28 -8.01 15.30
C LYS A 67 6.38 -7.39 13.89
N GLY A 68 5.30 -6.79 13.42
CA GLY A 68 5.21 -6.13 12.12
C GLY A 68 4.85 -7.04 10.94
N ARG A 69 4.73 -8.37 11.15
CA ARG A 69 4.24 -9.27 10.09
C ARG A 69 2.76 -9.05 9.82
N PRO A 70 2.27 -9.28 8.60
CA PRO A 70 2.96 -9.75 7.39
C PRO A 70 3.93 -8.74 6.75
N GLY A 71 3.82 -7.41 6.97
CA GLY A 71 4.75 -6.41 6.44
C GLY A 71 4.84 -6.46 4.90
N VAL A 72 6.03 -6.43 4.34
CA VAL A 72 6.29 -6.50 2.88
C VAL A 72 5.81 -7.81 2.23
N TYR A 73 5.47 -8.81 3.02
CA TYR A 73 4.92 -10.08 2.53
C TYR A 73 3.40 -10.11 2.50
N SER A 74 2.71 -8.98 2.70
CA SER A 74 1.25 -8.90 2.85
C SER A 74 0.50 -9.57 1.70
N ALA A 75 0.88 -9.36 0.45
CA ALA A 75 0.21 -9.92 -0.71
C ALA A 75 0.41 -11.44 -0.89
N ARG A 76 1.45 -12.00 -0.28
CA ARG A 76 1.83 -13.43 -0.37
C ARG A 76 1.99 -14.11 0.99
N TYR A 77 1.29 -13.61 2.01
CA TYR A 77 1.46 -14.07 3.39
C TYR A 77 1.16 -15.56 3.58
N ALA A 78 0.17 -16.08 2.88
CA ALA A 78 -0.16 -17.51 2.87
C ALA A 78 0.63 -18.33 1.82
N GLY A 79 1.60 -17.70 1.12
CA GLY A 79 2.45 -18.32 0.11
C GLY A 79 2.02 -18.00 -1.33
N GLU A 80 0.74 -17.94 -1.62
CA GLU A 80 0.21 -17.62 -2.95
C GLU A 80 -0.08 -16.12 -3.07
N HIS A 81 0.46 -15.50 -4.11
CA HIS A 81 0.28 -14.06 -4.34
C HIS A 81 -1.17 -13.73 -4.68
N GLY A 82 -1.74 -12.72 -4.00
CA GLY A 82 -3.08 -12.19 -4.27
C GLY A 82 -4.25 -13.06 -3.78
N ASN A 83 -3.99 -14.09 -2.98
CA ASN A 83 -5.07 -14.87 -2.37
C ASN A 83 -5.48 -14.27 -1.02
N ASP A 84 -6.33 -13.23 -1.09
CA ASP A 84 -6.76 -12.47 0.10
C ASP A 84 -7.44 -13.35 1.15
N ALA A 85 -8.27 -14.30 0.73
CA ALA A 85 -8.97 -15.18 1.65
C ALA A 85 -8.00 -16.03 2.49
N LYS A 86 -7.01 -16.66 1.84
CA LYS A 86 -5.98 -17.45 2.54
C LYS A 86 -5.09 -16.60 3.43
N ASN A 87 -4.77 -15.36 2.99
CA ASN A 87 -3.96 -14.43 3.76
C ASN A 87 -4.70 -14.01 5.04
N ILE A 88 -5.99 -13.71 4.96
CA ILE A 88 -6.85 -13.40 6.12
C ILE A 88 -6.96 -14.60 7.05
N GLU A 89 -7.22 -15.80 6.52
CA GLU A 89 -7.32 -17.03 7.32
C GLU A 89 -6.06 -17.27 8.14
N LYS A 90 -4.89 -17.19 7.49
CA LYS A 90 -3.59 -17.33 8.15
C LYS A 90 -3.41 -16.28 9.25
N LEU A 91 -3.70 -15.01 8.96
CA LEU A 91 -3.59 -13.92 9.91
C LEU A 91 -4.45 -14.16 11.15
N LEU A 92 -5.73 -14.52 10.96
CA LEU A 92 -6.65 -14.78 12.05
C LEU A 92 -6.25 -16.00 12.88
N LYS A 93 -5.72 -17.04 12.24
CA LYS A 93 -5.16 -18.23 12.90
C LYS A 93 -3.96 -17.89 13.80
N GLU A 94 -3.02 -17.07 13.31
CA GLU A 94 -1.85 -16.64 14.10
C GLU A 94 -2.23 -15.70 15.25
N LEU A 95 -3.37 -15.02 15.17
CA LEU A 95 -3.91 -14.18 16.24
C LEU A 95 -4.94 -14.90 17.13
N GLN A 96 -5.11 -16.21 16.97
CA GLN A 96 -6.04 -16.97 17.81
C GLN A 96 -5.63 -16.89 19.28
N GLY A 97 -6.60 -16.56 20.17
CA GLY A 97 -6.36 -16.40 21.60
C GLY A 97 -5.70 -15.07 21.99
N VAL A 98 -5.32 -14.22 21.04
CA VAL A 98 -4.78 -12.87 21.33
C VAL A 98 -5.94 -11.96 21.73
N PRO A 99 -5.89 -11.30 22.92
CA PRO A 99 -6.90 -10.32 23.35
C PRO A 99 -7.09 -9.18 22.35
N HIS A 100 -8.30 -8.67 22.23
CA HIS A 100 -8.65 -7.64 21.25
C HIS A 100 -7.82 -6.34 21.39
N ASP A 101 -7.49 -5.94 22.60
CA ASP A 101 -6.66 -4.78 22.88
C ASP A 101 -5.21 -4.92 22.39
N LYS A 102 -4.71 -6.14 22.25
CA LYS A 102 -3.35 -6.47 21.76
C LYS A 102 -3.29 -6.74 20.25
N ARG A 103 -4.39 -6.57 19.53
CA ARG A 103 -4.45 -6.80 18.08
C ARG A 103 -4.25 -5.51 17.29
N THR A 104 -3.48 -4.56 17.84
CA THR A 104 -3.15 -3.31 17.15
C THR A 104 -2.37 -3.57 15.87
N ALA A 105 -2.71 -2.81 14.84
CA ALA A 105 -2.14 -2.96 13.50
C ALA A 105 -2.17 -1.62 12.76
N ARG A 106 -1.39 -1.54 11.70
CA ARG A 106 -1.46 -0.41 10.76
C ARG A 106 -1.32 -0.88 9.33
N PHE A 107 -2.06 -0.26 8.44
CA PHE A 107 -1.72 -0.27 7.04
C PHE A 107 -0.63 0.75 6.77
N VAL A 108 0.35 0.36 5.97
CA VAL A 108 1.46 1.20 5.52
C VAL A 108 1.40 1.31 4.01
N SER A 109 1.64 2.50 3.47
CA SER A 109 1.92 2.71 2.05
C SER A 109 3.13 3.62 1.92
N VAL A 110 4.09 3.21 1.13
CA VAL A 110 5.21 4.03 0.71
C VAL A 110 5.10 4.27 -0.79
N VAL A 111 5.16 5.54 -1.18
CA VAL A 111 5.20 5.97 -2.58
C VAL A 111 6.57 6.57 -2.84
N ALA A 112 7.28 6.07 -3.85
CA ALA A 112 8.54 6.61 -4.32
C ALA A 112 8.35 7.24 -5.70
N CYS A 113 8.89 8.45 -5.89
CA CYS A 113 9.01 9.11 -7.18
C CYS A 113 10.50 9.28 -7.48
N VAL A 114 10.94 8.72 -8.61
CA VAL A 114 12.35 8.80 -9.05
C VAL A 114 12.39 9.49 -10.39
N PHE A 115 13.29 10.47 -10.51
CA PHE A 115 13.51 11.27 -11.72
C PHE A 115 14.71 10.72 -12.51
N PRO A 116 14.77 10.97 -13.84
CA PRO A 116 15.90 10.55 -14.67
C PRO A 116 17.24 11.14 -14.24
N ASP A 117 17.24 12.31 -13.59
CA ASP A 117 18.43 12.96 -13.04
C ASP A 117 18.92 12.36 -11.70
N GLY A 118 18.23 11.33 -11.20
CA GLY A 118 18.58 10.63 -9.97
C GLY A 118 17.96 11.21 -8.70
N ARG A 119 17.17 12.29 -8.78
CA ARG A 119 16.41 12.78 -7.61
C ARG A 119 15.37 11.76 -7.19
N GLU A 120 15.20 11.63 -5.88
CA GLU A 120 14.27 10.70 -5.27
C GLU A 120 13.37 11.42 -4.25
N ILE A 121 12.08 11.13 -4.29
CA ILE A 121 11.11 11.55 -3.27
C ILE A 121 10.47 10.28 -2.74
N VAL A 122 10.50 10.09 -1.42
CA VAL A 122 9.88 8.93 -0.75
C VAL A 122 8.91 9.44 0.30
N CYS A 123 7.65 9.01 0.19
CA CYS A 123 6.57 9.44 1.07
C CYS A 123 5.87 8.26 1.70
N ARG A 124 5.82 8.24 3.03
CA ARG A 124 5.15 7.21 3.84
C ARG A 124 3.83 7.72 4.40
N GLY A 125 2.77 6.93 4.25
CA GLY A 125 1.47 7.10 4.88
C GLY A 125 1.09 5.88 5.70
N GLU A 126 0.46 6.11 6.84
CA GLU A 126 0.00 5.04 7.74
C GLU A 126 -1.44 5.25 8.16
N CYS A 127 -2.15 4.16 8.36
CA CYS A 127 -3.49 4.14 8.92
C CYS A 127 -3.53 3.15 10.07
N GLU A 128 -3.65 3.68 11.29
CA GLU A 128 -3.71 2.89 12.51
C GLU A 128 -5.09 2.27 12.69
N GLY A 129 -5.11 1.04 13.22
CA GLY A 129 -6.33 0.29 13.49
C GLY A 129 -6.08 -0.96 14.30
N LYS A 130 -7.00 -1.92 14.21
CA LYS A 130 -6.91 -3.22 14.90
C LYS A 130 -7.40 -4.34 13.99
N ILE A 131 -6.89 -5.55 14.23
CA ILE A 131 -7.42 -6.74 13.58
C ILE A 131 -8.61 -7.27 14.37
N GLY A 132 -9.75 -7.37 13.71
CA GLY A 132 -10.96 -7.97 14.26
C GLY A 132 -10.83 -9.47 14.54
N LEU A 133 -11.86 -10.04 15.17
CA LEU A 133 -11.92 -11.48 15.46
C LEU A 133 -12.43 -12.27 14.25
N SER A 134 -13.20 -11.63 13.37
CA SER A 134 -13.78 -12.19 12.17
C SER A 134 -13.90 -11.14 11.07
N PRO A 135 -13.98 -11.53 9.79
CA PRO A 135 -14.25 -10.62 8.69
C PRO A 135 -15.62 -9.96 8.79
N ALA A 136 -15.73 -8.69 8.37
CA ALA A 136 -16.99 -7.98 8.21
C ALA A 136 -16.94 -7.06 6.99
N GLY A 137 -18.07 -6.91 6.27
CA GLY A 137 -18.16 -6.15 5.05
C GLY A 137 -17.74 -6.95 3.81
N ASN A 138 -18.14 -6.46 2.63
CA ASN A 138 -17.89 -7.10 1.33
C ASN A 138 -17.13 -6.19 0.36
N GLY A 139 -16.73 -5.01 0.80
CA GLY A 139 -15.99 -4.05 -0.02
C GLY A 139 -14.47 -4.19 0.13
N GLY A 140 -13.75 -3.45 -0.71
CA GLY A 140 -12.31 -3.36 -0.62
C GLY A 140 -11.54 -4.58 -1.14
N PHE A 141 -10.32 -4.77 -0.64
CA PHE A 141 -9.39 -5.83 -1.05
C PHE A 141 -8.42 -6.15 0.10
N GLY A 142 -7.64 -7.22 -0.06
CA GLY A 142 -6.63 -7.60 0.91
C GLY A 142 -7.23 -7.86 2.29
N TYR A 143 -6.70 -7.21 3.30
CA TYR A 143 -7.09 -7.39 4.71
C TYR A 143 -8.22 -6.44 5.17
N ASP A 144 -8.85 -5.69 4.27
CA ASP A 144 -9.92 -4.74 4.60
C ASP A 144 -11.06 -5.34 5.44
N PRO A 145 -11.51 -6.59 5.19
CA PRO A 145 -12.59 -7.18 5.98
C PRO A 145 -12.24 -7.41 7.45
N VAL A 146 -10.96 -7.51 7.79
CA VAL A 146 -10.49 -7.78 9.17
C VAL A 146 -9.77 -6.60 9.81
N PHE A 147 -9.53 -5.51 9.08
CA PHE A 147 -8.90 -4.31 9.60
C PHE A 147 -9.96 -3.28 10.02
N TYR A 148 -9.95 -2.90 11.29
CA TYR A 148 -10.97 -2.05 11.91
C TYR A 148 -10.40 -0.71 12.35
N ILE A 149 -11.16 0.37 12.09
CA ILE A 149 -11.02 1.67 12.74
C ILE A 149 -12.22 1.86 13.65
N GLY A 150 -11.98 1.91 14.96
CA GLY A 150 -13.08 1.85 15.94
C GLY A 150 -13.87 0.54 15.80
N ASN A 151 -15.16 0.64 15.47
CA ASN A 151 -16.07 -0.50 15.35
C ASN A 151 -16.43 -0.86 13.89
N VAL A 152 -15.79 -0.20 12.91
CA VAL A 152 -16.11 -0.37 11.48
C VAL A 152 -14.90 -0.96 10.76
N SER A 153 -15.10 -2.02 9.98
CA SER A 153 -14.04 -2.57 9.14
C SER A 153 -13.83 -1.70 7.88
N PHE A 154 -12.63 -1.73 7.33
CA PHE A 154 -12.33 -1.03 6.07
C PHE A 154 -13.21 -1.50 4.91
N ALA A 155 -13.65 -2.76 4.92
CA ALA A 155 -14.56 -3.30 3.92
C ALA A 155 -16.00 -2.77 4.03
N GLN A 156 -16.35 -2.09 5.12
CA GLN A 156 -17.65 -1.44 5.34
C GLN A 156 -17.65 0.04 5.02
N LEU A 157 -16.47 0.67 4.84
CA LEU A 157 -16.34 2.07 4.50
C LEU A 157 -16.66 2.31 3.02
N SER A 158 -17.25 3.47 2.71
CA SER A 158 -17.35 3.96 1.35
C SER A 158 -15.96 4.30 0.80
N ASN A 159 -15.82 4.35 -0.52
CA ASN A 159 -14.56 4.73 -1.16
C ASN A 159 -14.09 6.13 -0.73
N GLU A 160 -15.01 7.08 -0.56
CA GLU A 160 -14.70 8.44 -0.15
C GLU A 160 -14.17 8.52 1.31
N GLU A 161 -14.78 7.76 2.22
CA GLU A 161 -14.31 7.64 3.61
C GLU A 161 -12.94 6.99 3.66
N LYS A 162 -12.76 5.92 2.89
CA LYS A 162 -11.51 5.19 2.80
C LYS A 162 -10.38 6.05 2.25
N ASP A 163 -10.62 6.83 1.19
CA ASP A 163 -9.64 7.76 0.60
C ASP A 163 -9.13 8.81 1.60
N LYS A 164 -10.01 9.30 2.48
CA LYS A 164 -9.63 10.28 3.51
C LYS A 164 -8.74 9.67 4.61
N LEU A 165 -9.01 8.44 5.00
CA LEU A 165 -8.37 7.76 6.13
C LEU A 165 -7.17 6.91 5.70
N SER A 166 -7.15 6.44 4.45
CA SER A 166 -6.23 5.41 4.00
C SER A 166 -4.75 5.85 4.05
N HIS A 167 -3.92 4.87 4.30
CA HIS A 167 -2.47 4.95 4.21
C HIS A 167 -2.00 5.46 2.84
N ARG A 168 -2.60 4.93 1.76
CA ARG A 168 -2.28 5.32 0.37
C ARG A 168 -2.67 6.77 0.10
N GLY A 169 -3.86 7.22 0.49
CA GLY A 169 -4.25 8.61 0.37
C GLY A 169 -3.31 9.57 1.10
N LYS A 170 -2.81 9.17 2.28
CA LYS A 170 -1.83 9.96 3.04
C LYS A 170 -0.47 10.04 2.35
N SER A 171 0.07 8.92 1.85
CA SER A 171 1.37 8.92 1.15
C SER A 171 1.32 9.73 -0.16
N LEU A 172 0.23 9.61 -0.92
CA LEU A 172 0.04 10.36 -2.17
C LEU A 172 -0.13 11.88 -1.94
N ARG A 173 -0.81 12.30 -0.87
CA ARG A 173 -0.89 13.72 -0.51
C ARG A 173 0.48 14.30 -0.14
N LYS A 174 1.29 13.56 0.62
CA LYS A 174 2.68 13.96 0.91
C LYS A 174 3.53 14.04 -0.35
N LEU A 175 3.38 13.10 -1.30
CA LEU A 175 4.06 13.18 -2.58
C LEU A 175 3.67 14.45 -3.34
N ARG A 176 2.38 14.79 -3.38
CA ARG A 176 1.91 16.03 -4.00
C ARG A 176 2.56 17.27 -3.38
N GLU A 177 2.63 17.33 -2.05
CA GLU A 177 3.27 18.44 -1.33
C GLU A 177 4.77 18.55 -1.63
N ALA A 178 5.45 17.42 -1.78
CA ALA A 178 6.87 17.37 -2.11
C ALA A 178 7.20 17.72 -3.58
N LEU A 179 6.19 17.70 -4.45
CA LEU A 179 6.32 18.08 -5.88
C LEU A 179 5.99 19.55 -6.15
N LEU A 180 5.48 20.30 -5.15
CA LEU A 180 5.22 21.74 -5.21
C LEU A 180 6.48 22.55 -4.96
#